data_dcce7cc545ce01754dfc40caeefbab7d
#
_entry.id   dcce7cc545ce01754dfc40caeefbab7d
#
_cell.length_a   1.000
_cell.length_b   1.000
_cell.length_c   1.000
_cell.angle_alpha   90.00
_cell.angle_beta   90.00
_cell.angle_gamma   90.00
#
_symmetry.space_group_name_H-M   'P 1'
#
loop_
_entity.id
_entity.type
_entity.pdbx_description
1 polymer ?
#
loop_
_entity_poly.entity_id
_entity_poly.type
_entity_poly.pdbx_seq_one_letter_code
_entity_poly.pdbx_strand_id
1 'polypeptide(L)'
;MLSILYYLFTLLQVSFWFIMSVIVLIITYPFDKSRRWVHECSRCICFLLYGVPPFIRRTIDGLENIEKGKPYVMVMNHNSGVDIFAAYKIPLNFRWVSKREVFKVPFMGWLLPIHGDIPIERGNPAKAMEKVLREGK
;
A
#
# COMPACT_ATOMS: atom_id res chain seq x y z
N MET A 1 -15.79 4.09 26.17
CA MET A 1 -14.42 4.00 26.70
C MET A 1 -13.54 3.09 25.86
N LEU A 2 -13.87 1.83 25.65
CA LEU A 2 -13.13 0.89 24.79
C LEU A 2 -12.87 1.42 23.36
N SER A 3 -13.86 2.05 22.74
CA SER A 3 -13.72 2.62 21.39
C SER A 3 -12.66 3.74 21.32
N ILE A 4 -12.61 4.60 22.33
CA ILE A 4 -11.62 5.69 22.39
C ILE A 4 -10.20 5.11 22.51
N LEU A 5 -10.01 4.12 23.39
CA LEU A 5 -8.73 3.44 23.55
C LEU A 5 -8.31 2.74 22.25
N TYR A 6 -9.24 2.12 21.54
CA TYR A 6 -8.99 1.51 20.24
C TYR A 6 -8.52 2.53 19.20
N TYR A 7 -9.21 3.70 19.10
CA TYR A 7 -8.81 4.74 18.16
C TYR A 7 -7.44 5.36 18.51
N LEU A 8 -7.18 5.60 19.80
CA LEU A 8 -5.88 6.07 20.26
C LEU A 8 -4.77 5.07 19.94
N PHE A 9 -4.99 3.80 20.19
CA PHE A 9 -4.04 2.74 19.86
C PHE A 9 -3.78 2.66 18.35
N THR A 10 -4.84 2.73 17.54
CA THR A 10 -4.72 2.73 16.07
C THR A 10 -3.93 3.96 15.58
N LEU A 11 -4.20 5.13 16.13
CA LEU A 11 -3.49 6.36 15.79
C LEU A 11 -1.99 6.25 16.12
N LEU A 12 -1.65 5.77 17.31
CA LEU A 12 -0.26 5.55 17.72
C LEU A 12 0.45 4.57 16.79
N GLN A 13 -0.22 3.47 16.44
CA GLN A 13 0.35 2.49 15.51
C GLN A 13 0.58 3.08 14.12
N VAL A 14 -0.41 3.76 13.54
CA VAL A 14 -0.27 4.37 12.22
C VAL A 14 0.84 5.42 12.22
N SER A 15 0.94 6.23 13.28
CA SER A 15 2.01 7.22 13.43
C SER A 15 3.38 6.57 13.54
N PHE A 16 3.52 5.53 14.35
CA PHE A 16 4.78 4.78 14.50
C PHE A 16 5.24 4.22 13.15
N TRP A 17 4.34 3.58 12.43
CA TRP A 17 4.67 3.00 11.14
C TRP A 17 4.95 4.01 10.04
N PHE A 18 4.29 5.17 10.10
CA PHE A 18 4.64 6.30 9.25
C PHE A 18 6.11 6.72 9.45
N ILE A 19 6.51 6.90 10.70
CA ILE A 19 7.90 7.26 11.06
C ILE A 19 8.87 6.19 10.57
N MET A 20 8.56 4.90 10.82
CA MET A 20 9.40 3.80 10.37
C MET A 20 9.55 3.76 8.84
N SER A 21 8.47 3.98 8.10
CA SER A 21 8.51 4.03 6.64
C SER A 21 9.36 5.20 6.12
N VAL A 22 9.31 6.36 6.78
CA VAL A 22 10.16 7.51 6.45
C VAL A 22 11.62 7.19 6.71
N ILE A 23 11.95 6.57 7.84
CA ILE A 23 13.32 6.15 8.17
C ILE A 23 13.85 5.17 7.12
N VAL A 24 13.06 4.13 6.79
CA VAL A 24 13.41 3.15 5.76
C VAL A 24 13.64 3.85 4.42
N LEU A 25 12.75 4.77 4.03
CA LEU A 25 12.92 5.54 2.80
C LEU A 25 14.25 6.32 2.79
N ILE A 26 14.55 7.07 3.85
CA ILE A 26 15.78 7.87 3.94
C ILE A 26 17.02 6.99 3.80
N ILE A 27 17.05 5.85 4.51
CA ILE A 27 18.19 4.93 4.48
C ILE A 27 18.35 4.27 3.11
N THR A 28 17.23 3.87 2.46
CA THR A 28 17.28 3.08 1.24
C THR A 28 17.24 3.92 -0.04
N TYR A 29 16.89 5.20 0.06
CA TYR A 29 16.72 6.10 -1.08
C TYR A 29 17.86 6.10 -2.11
N PRO A 30 19.15 6.05 -1.71
CA PRO A 30 20.25 6.09 -2.66
C PRO A 30 20.33 4.85 -3.57
N PHE A 31 19.83 3.69 -3.13
CA PHE A 31 20.00 2.42 -3.83
C PHE A 31 18.67 1.68 -4.14
N ASP A 32 17.57 2.06 -3.52
CA ASP A 32 16.24 1.45 -3.76
C ASP A 32 15.29 2.41 -4.49
N LYS A 33 15.52 2.62 -5.78
CA LYS A 33 14.64 3.44 -6.63
C LYS A 33 13.23 2.86 -6.76
N SER A 34 13.09 1.56 -6.61
CA SER A 34 11.81 0.85 -6.70
C SER A 34 10.98 0.95 -5.43
N ARG A 35 11.56 1.48 -4.35
CA ARG A 35 10.97 1.58 -3.01
C ARG A 35 10.50 0.25 -2.43
N ARG A 36 11.19 -0.81 -2.81
CA ARG A 36 10.88 -2.18 -2.39
C ARG A 36 10.92 -2.32 -0.87
N TRP A 37 11.92 -1.76 -0.21
CA TRP A 37 12.06 -1.83 1.24
C TRP A 37 10.94 -1.11 1.99
N VAL A 38 10.50 0.03 1.47
CA VAL A 38 9.34 0.76 2.01
C VAL A 38 8.07 -0.09 1.84
N HIS A 39 7.90 -0.72 0.69
CA HIS A 39 6.78 -1.61 0.42
C HIS A 39 6.78 -2.84 1.36
N GLU A 40 7.96 -3.46 1.59
CA GLU A 40 8.09 -4.57 2.55
C GLU A 40 7.78 -4.11 3.99
N CYS A 41 8.20 -2.90 4.37
CA CYS A 41 7.81 -2.31 5.65
C CYS A 41 6.28 -2.25 5.78
N SER A 42 5.57 -1.79 4.75
CA SER A 42 4.11 -1.75 4.75
C SER A 42 3.46 -3.14 4.76
N ARG A 43 4.07 -4.13 4.10
CA ARG A 43 3.64 -5.53 4.22
C ARG A 43 3.72 -6.03 5.65
N CYS A 44 4.82 -5.77 6.34
CA CYS A 44 4.98 -6.11 7.76
C CYS A 44 3.92 -5.44 8.62
N ILE A 45 3.64 -4.16 8.36
CA ILE A 45 2.58 -3.42 9.04
C ILE A 45 1.23 -4.09 8.83
N CYS A 46 0.87 -4.33 7.57
CA CYS A 46 -0.40 -4.96 7.24
C CYS A 46 -0.54 -6.36 7.84
N PHE A 47 0.59 -7.08 7.97
CA PHE A 47 0.61 -8.37 8.63
C PHE A 47 0.44 -8.27 10.15
N LEU A 48 1.12 -7.32 10.80
CA LEU A 48 1.12 -7.18 12.26
C LEU A 48 -0.14 -6.52 12.81
N LEU A 49 -0.64 -5.46 12.14
CA LEU A 49 -1.80 -4.70 12.62
C LEU A 49 -3.14 -5.34 12.25
N TYR A 50 -3.17 -5.90 11.06
CA TYR A 50 -4.35 -6.57 10.50
C TYR A 50 -4.06 -8.04 10.30
N GLY A 51 -3.05 -8.53 11.03
CA GLY A 51 -2.79 -9.95 11.20
C GLY A 51 -4.12 -10.61 11.45
N VAL A 52 -4.50 -11.40 10.48
CA VAL A 52 -5.77 -12.03 10.33
C VAL A 52 -6.30 -12.46 11.68
N PRO A 53 -7.46 -11.99 12.10
CA PRO A 53 -8.14 -12.66 13.17
C PRO A 53 -8.07 -14.16 12.89
N PRO A 54 -7.75 -15.01 13.86
CA PRO A 54 -7.50 -16.44 13.64
C PRO A 54 -8.67 -17.17 12.97
N PHE A 55 -9.82 -16.53 12.89
CA PHE A 55 -11.03 -17.03 12.24
C PHE A 55 -11.15 -16.64 10.75
N ILE A 56 -10.26 -15.81 10.19
CA ILE A 56 -10.25 -15.47 8.75
C ILE A 56 -9.16 -16.30 8.06
N ARG A 57 -9.54 -17.36 7.40
CA ARG A 57 -8.65 -18.08 6.48
C ARG A 57 -8.47 -17.27 5.21
N ARG A 58 -7.24 -17.16 4.74
CA ARG A 58 -6.89 -16.54 3.48
C ARG A 58 -6.03 -17.51 2.68
N THR A 59 -6.47 -17.82 1.49
CA THR A 59 -5.70 -18.55 0.48
C THR A 59 -5.32 -17.59 -0.64
N ILE A 60 -4.19 -17.81 -1.25
CA ILE A 60 -3.77 -17.12 -2.46
C ILE A 60 -3.48 -18.24 -3.46
N ASP A 61 -4.31 -18.33 -4.46
CA ASP A 61 -4.17 -19.31 -5.54
C ASP A 61 -3.72 -18.58 -6.81
N GLY A 62 -2.98 -19.25 -7.68
CA GLY A 62 -2.56 -18.72 -8.96
C GLY A 62 -1.25 -17.92 -8.93
N LEU A 63 -0.47 -17.93 -7.84
CA LEU A 63 0.84 -17.29 -7.80
C LEU A 63 1.82 -17.87 -8.80
N GLU A 64 1.64 -19.12 -9.15
CA GLU A 64 2.41 -19.83 -10.17
C GLU A 64 2.25 -19.25 -11.58
N ASN A 65 1.16 -18.51 -11.83
CA ASN A 65 0.92 -17.84 -13.11
C ASN A 65 1.68 -16.51 -13.25
N ILE A 66 2.36 -16.06 -12.19
CA ILE A 66 3.12 -14.82 -12.17
C ILE A 66 4.56 -15.10 -12.61
N GLU A 67 4.93 -14.60 -13.77
CA GLU A 67 6.30 -14.72 -14.27
C GLU A 67 7.20 -13.65 -13.66
N LYS A 68 8.32 -14.06 -13.06
CA LYS A 68 9.29 -13.14 -12.47
C LYS A 68 9.87 -12.20 -13.53
N GLY A 69 9.93 -10.92 -13.20
CA GLY A 69 10.53 -9.90 -14.06
C GLY A 69 9.60 -9.33 -15.13
N LYS A 70 8.39 -9.83 -15.26
CA LYS A 70 7.38 -9.20 -16.13
C LYS A 70 6.61 -8.12 -15.39
N PRO A 71 6.30 -7.00 -16.04
CA PRO A 71 5.41 -5.98 -15.49
C PRO A 71 3.95 -6.46 -15.57
N TYR A 72 3.19 -6.19 -14.53
CA TYR A 72 1.77 -6.51 -14.45
C TYR A 72 0.95 -5.29 -14.03
N VAL A 73 -0.27 -5.21 -14.52
CA VAL A 73 -1.32 -4.34 -13.98
C VAL A 73 -2.28 -5.23 -13.20
N MET A 74 -2.30 -5.04 -11.89
CA MET A 74 -3.19 -5.78 -11.00
C MET A 74 -4.52 -5.04 -10.87
N VAL A 75 -5.61 -5.72 -11.19
CA VAL A 75 -6.98 -5.21 -11.02
C VAL A 75 -7.71 -6.14 -10.05
N MET A 76 -8.41 -5.56 -9.09
CA MET A 76 -9.14 -6.32 -8.09
C MET A 76 -10.52 -5.70 -7.83
N ASN A 77 -11.48 -6.53 -7.44
CA ASN A 77 -12.73 -6.05 -6.85
C ASN A 77 -12.41 -5.43 -5.48
N HIS A 78 -12.87 -4.21 -5.27
CA HIS A 78 -12.57 -3.46 -4.05
C HIS A 78 -13.86 -2.97 -3.41
N ASN A 79 -14.33 -3.69 -2.40
CA ASN A 79 -15.56 -3.41 -1.68
C ASN A 79 -15.32 -2.96 -0.22
N SER A 80 -14.11 -3.16 0.29
CA SER A 80 -13.77 -2.90 1.67
C SER A 80 -12.33 -2.42 1.82
N GLY A 81 -12.06 -1.57 2.83
CA GLY A 81 -10.69 -1.21 3.20
C GLY A 81 -9.80 -2.42 3.56
N VAL A 82 -10.40 -3.54 3.95
CA VAL A 82 -9.67 -4.79 4.24
C VAL A 82 -9.01 -5.37 3.00
N ASP A 83 -9.53 -5.09 1.81
CA ASP A 83 -8.97 -5.59 0.54
C ASP A 83 -7.55 -5.06 0.31
N ILE A 84 -7.27 -3.83 0.74
CA ILE A 84 -5.94 -3.23 0.68
C ILE A 84 -4.93 -4.09 1.45
N PHE A 85 -5.29 -4.49 2.67
CA PHE A 85 -4.42 -5.34 3.51
C PHE A 85 -4.29 -6.75 2.94
N ALA A 86 -5.34 -7.27 2.31
CA ALA A 86 -5.29 -8.56 1.63
C ALA A 86 -4.32 -8.54 0.44
N ALA A 87 -4.30 -7.46 -0.35
CA ALA A 87 -3.40 -7.31 -1.49
C ALA A 87 -1.91 -7.32 -1.07
N TYR A 88 -1.56 -6.77 0.09
CA TYR A 88 -0.20 -6.82 0.60
C TYR A 88 0.31 -8.24 0.95
N LYS A 89 -0.55 -9.26 0.95
CA LYS A 89 -0.11 -10.66 1.06
C LYS A 89 0.48 -11.21 -0.24
N ILE A 90 0.17 -10.61 -1.37
CA ILE A 90 0.76 -10.99 -2.65
C ILE A 90 2.25 -10.61 -2.61
N PRO A 91 3.17 -11.54 -2.87
CA PRO A 91 4.62 -11.31 -2.74
C PRO A 91 5.18 -10.53 -3.94
N LEU A 92 4.54 -9.44 -4.30
CA LEU A 92 4.93 -8.54 -5.38
C LEU A 92 5.19 -7.14 -4.82
N ASN A 93 6.14 -6.45 -5.43
CA ASN A 93 6.29 -5.01 -5.23
C ASN A 93 5.38 -4.30 -6.24
N PHE A 94 4.38 -3.59 -5.75
CA PHE A 94 3.41 -2.87 -6.60
C PHE A 94 3.18 -1.45 -6.07
N ARG A 95 2.57 -0.62 -6.91
CA ARG A 95 2.17 0.74 -6.57
C ARG A 95 0.67 0.86 -6.70
N TRP A 96 0.04 1.49 -5.73
CA TRP A 96 -1.39 1.78 -5.79
C TRP A 96 -1.67 2.94 -6.73
N VAL A 97 -2.74 2.81 -7.49
CA VAL A 97 -3.37 3.91 -8.21
C VAL A 97 -4.58 4.34 -7.41
N SER A 98 -4.53 5.52 -6.82
CA SER A 98 -5.54 5.97 -5.87
C SER A 98 -6.02 7.39 -6.17
N LYS A 99 -7.21 7.72 -5.69
CA LYS A 99 -7.75 9.09 -5.76
C LYS A 99 -6.82 10.08 -5.06
N ARG A 100 -6.66 11.26 -5.67
CA ARG A 100 -5.86 12.36 -5.10
C ARG A 100 -6.28 12.77 -3.69
N GLU A 101 -7.58 12.68 -3.38
CA GLU A 101 -8.12 13.01 -2.06
C GLU A 101 -7.59 12.09 -0.96
N VAL A 102 -7.32 10.82 -1.27
CA VAL A 102 -6.78 9.85 -0.31
C VAL A 102 -5.39 10.26 0.18
N PHE A 103 -4.60 10.92 -0.67
CA PHE A 103 -3.27 11.43 -0.31
C PHE A 103 -3.30 12.56 0.73
N LYS A 104 -4.46 13.18 0.95
CA LYS A 104 -4.64 14.25 1.95
C LYS A 104 -4.95 13.71 3.35
N VAL A 105 -5.26 12.41 3.48
CA VAL A 105 -5.57 11.81 4.78
C VAL A 105 -4.30 11.81 5.64
N PRO A 106 -4.34 12.40 6.85
CA PRO A 106 -3.17 12.43 7.72
C PRO A 106 -2.59 11.03 7.97
N PHE A 107 -1.28 10.96 8.03
CA PHE A 107 -0.45 9.75 8.19
C PHE A 107 -0.65 8.71 7.09
N MET A 108 -1.85 8.16 6.93
CA MET A 108 -2.16 7.13 5.94
C MET A 108 -1.94 7.63 4.50
N GLY A 109 -2.49 8.80 4.16
CA GLY A 109 -2.34 9.39 2.84
C GLY A 109 -0.90 9.87 2.57
N TRP A 110 -0.17 10.24 3.60
CA TRP A 110 1.25 10.65 3.49
C TRP A 110 2.19 9.46 3.25
N LEU A 111 1.77 8.23 3.58
CA LEU A 111 2.51 7.01 3.21
C LEU A 111 2.48 6.75 1.71
N LEU A 112 1.42 7.11 1.00
CA LEU A 112 1.26 6.80 -0.42
C LEU A 112 2.40 7.37 -1.30
N PRO A 113 2.77 8.67 -1.21
CA PRO A 113 3.92 9.17 -1.97
C PRO A 113 5.25 8.56 -1.52
N ILE A 114 5.36 8.14 -0.26
CA ILE A 114 6.54 7.43 0.26
C ILE A 114 6.70 6.07 -0.44
N HIS A 115 5.59 5.37 -0.69
CA HIS A 115 5.58 4.13 -1.48
C HIS A 115 5.77 4.35 -2.98
N GLY A 116 5.57 5.57 -3.46
CA GLY A 116 5.55 5.88 -4.89
C GLY A 116 4.23 5.58 -5.56
N ASP A 117 3.14 5.57 -4.78
CA ASP A 117 1.79 5.38 -5.28
C ASP A 117 1.34 6.55 -6.16
N ILE A 118 0.46 6.29 -7.10
CA ILE A 118 0.11 7.19 -8.18
C ILE A 118 -1.26 7.85 -7.91
N PRO A 119 -1.28 9.18 -7.63
CA PRO A 119 -2.54 9.91 -7.48
C PRO A 119 -3.18 10.19 -8.83
N ILE A 120 -4.47 9.86 -8.98
CA ILE A 120 -5.27 10.17 -10.17
C ILE A 120 -6.47 11.04 -9.85
N GLU A 121 -6.91 11.80 -10.85
CA GLU A 121 -8.15 12.56 -10.85
C GLU A 121 -9.20 11.82 -11.69
N ARG A 122 -10.34 11.51 -11.10
CA ARG A 122 -11.39 10.71 -11.79
C ARG A 122 -12.08 11.43 -12.95
N GLY A 123 -11.99 12.74 -13.03
CA GLY A 123 -12.67 13.55 -14.07
C GLY A 123 -12.03 13.48 -15.46
N ASN A 124 -10.82 12.90 -15.58
CA ASN A 124 -10.13 12.83 -16.88
C ASN A 124 -9.42 11.48 -17.05
N PRO A 125 -10.11 10.47 -17.61
CA PRO A 125 -9.54 9.12 -17.78
C PRO A 125 -8.26 9.08 -18.64
N ALA A 126 -8.20 9.90 -19.69
CA ALA A 126 -7.03 9.94 -20.58
C ALA A 126 -5.78 10.43 -19.83
N LYS A 127 -5.91 11.50 -19.06
CA LYS A 127 -4.84 12.06 -18.23
C LYS A 127 -4.41 11.10 -17.11
N ALA A 128 -5.37 10.38 -16.53
CA ALA A 128 -5.09 9.37 -15.52
C ALA A 128 -4.28 8.21 -16.14
N MET A 129 -4.66 7.72 -17.31
CA MET A 129 -3.95 6.65 -18.01
C MET A 129 -2.54 7.08 -18.40
N GLU A 130 -2.37 8.26 -19.00
CA GLU A 130 -1.04 8.82 -19.34
C GLU A 130 -0.12 8.85 -18.11
N LYS A 131 -0.64 9.33 -16.98
CA LYS A 131 0.10 9.39 -15.73
C LYS A 131 0.51 8.02 -15.22
N VAL A 132 -0.39 7.04 -15.24
CA VAL A 132 -0.09 5.66 -14.83
C VAL A 132 0.98 5.05 -15.71
N LEU A 133 0.92 5.24 -17.03
CA LEU A 133 1.93 4.74 -17.97
C LEU A 133 3.30 5.39 -17.77
N ARG A 134 3.33 6.67 -17.39
CA ARG A 134 4.59 7.40 -17.14
C ARG A 134 5.22 7.04 -15.79
N GLU A 135 4.43 6.96 -14.74
CA GLU A 135 4.89 6.78 -13.35
C GLU A 135 4.90 5.32 -12.88
N GLY A 136 4.23 4.43 -13.62
CA GLY A 136 4.17 2.98 -13.32
C GLY A 136 5.36 2.17 -13.83
N LYS A 137 6.38 2.85 -14.39
CA LYS A 137 7.62 2.20 -14.90
C LYS A 137 8.60 1.90 -13.78
#